data_aa9e817e544eb9d6d9b8c581abc66fa1
#
_entry.id   aa9e817e544eb9d6d9b8c581abc66fa1
#
_cell.length_a   1.000
_cell.length_b   1.000
_cell.length_c   1.000
_cell.angle_alpha   90.00
_cell.angle_beta   90.00
_cell.angle_gamma   90.00
#
_symmetry.space_group_name_H-M   'P 1'
#
loop_
_entity.id
_entity.type
_entity.pdbx_description
1 polymer ?
#
loop_
_entity_poly.entity_id
_entity_poly.type
_entity_poly.pdbx_seq_one_letter_code
_entity_poly.pdbx_strand_id
1 'polypeptide(L)'
;MDKIKMTTPLVEMDGDEMTRILWKMIKDELLLPFIDLKTEYYDLGLEYRDETNDQVTVDSALAAKKYGVAVKCATITPNAARVKEYNLKEMYKSPNGTIRAILDGTVFRAPIVVKGIEPTVKTWKKPITIARHAYRSEEHTSELQSPS
;
A
#
# COMPACT_ATOMS: atom_id res chain seq x y z
N MET A 1 -14.00 26.44 -11.80
CA MET A 1 -14.05 26.12 -10.36
C MET A 1 -12.64 26.15 -9.81
N ASP A 2 -12.41 26.89 -8.74
CA ASP A 2 -11.06 26.93 -8.16
C ASP A 2 -10.74 25.57 -7.51
N LYS A 3 -9.56 25.05 -7.80
CA LYS A 3 -9.12 23.77 -7.24
C LYS A 3 -8.70 23.93 -5.78
N ILE A 4 -8.97 22.90 -4.98
CA ILE A 4 -8.52 22.84 -3.60
C ILE A 4 -6.99 22.73 -3.58
N LYS A 5 -6.34 23.64 -2.87
CA LYS A 5 -4.88 23.65 -2.74
C LYS A 5 -4.41 22.72 -1.63
N MET A 6 -3.40 21.91 -1.92
CA MET A 6 -2.74 21.06 -0.93
C MET A 6 -1.60 21.82 -0.25
N THR A 7 -1.50 21.67 1.06
CA THR A 7 -0.40 22.23 1.86
C THR A 7 0.77 21.25 2.00
N THR A 8 0.48 19.96 1.99
CA THR A 8 1.46 18.88 2.13
C THR A 8 1.36 17.97 0.90
N PRO A 9 2.47 17.56 0.30
CA PRO A 9 2.43 16.62 -0.82
C PRO A 9 1.92 15.25 -0.39
N LEU A 10 1.17 14.60 -1.27
CA LEU A 10 0.78 13.21 -1.13
C LEU A 10 1.93 12.31 -1.60
N VAL A 11 2.41 11.42 -0.75
CA VAL A 11 3.34 10.38 -1.17
C VAL A 11 2.58 9.32 -1.97
N GLU A 12 2.94 9.19 -3.22
CA GLU A 12 2.29 8.32 -4.20
C GLU A 12 3.17 7.11 -4.45
N MET A 13 2.71 5.93 -4.00
CA MET A 13 3.39 4.66 -4.18
C MET A 13 2.67 3.88 -5.26
N ASP A 14 3.14 3.99 -6.49
CA ASP A 14 2.55 3.29 -7.64
C ASP A 14 2.81 1.79 -7.56
N GLY A 15 1.97 1.01 -8.20
CA GLY A 15 1.98 -0.44 -8.10
C GLY A 15 2.19 -1.17 -9.41
N ASP A 16 1.78 -2.42 -9.41
CA ASP A 16 1.92 -3.32 -10.56
C ASP A 16 0.60 -3.49 -11.31
N GLU A 17 0.72 -3.90 -12.56
CA GLU A 17 -0.39 -4.36 -13.41
C GLU A 17 -1.59 -3.41 -13.43
N MET A 18 -2.77 -3.93 -13.20
CA MET A 18 -4.04 -3.22 -13.29
C MET A 18 -4.17 -2.07 -12.28
N THR A 19 -3.58 -2.18 -11.10
CA THR A 19 -3.69 -1.14 -10.07
C THR A 19 -3.01 0.16 -10.47
N ARG A 20 -1.93 0.10 -11.24
CA ARG A 20 -1.25 1.24 -11.83
C ARG A 20 -2.18 2.02 -12.78
N ILE A 21 -2.91 1.30 -13.61
CA ILE A 21 -3.88 1.89 -14.55
C ILE A 21 -5.06 2.51 -13.80
N LEU A 22 -5.62 1.78 -12.84
CA LEU A 22 -6.73 2.27 -12.02
C LEU A 22 -6.36 3.52 -11.22
N TRP A 23 -5.17 3.55 -10.65
CA TRP A 23 -4.70 4.72 -9.91
C TRP A 23 -4.54 5.94 -10.82
N LYS A 24 -4.02 5.75 -12.03
CA LYS A 24 -3.95 6.82 -13.02
C LYS A 24 -5.34 7.36 -13.36
N MET A 25 -6.32 6.50 -13.58
CA MET A 25 -7.70 6.93 -13.83
C MET A 25 -8.28 7.71 -12.64
N ILE A 26 -8.04 7.26 -11.42
CA ILE A 26 -8.49 7.96 -10.21
C ILE A 26 -7.87 9.36 -10.12
N LYS A 27 -6.58 9.50 -10.39
CA LYS A 27 -5.93 10.81 -10.42
C LYS A 27 -6.55 11.71 -11.49
N ASP A 28 -6.65 11.22 -12.71
CA ASP A 28 -7.06 12.03 -13.86
C ASP A 28 -8.55 12.43 -13.78
N GLU A 29 -9.42 11.54 -13.32
CA GLU A 29 -10.87 11.75 -13.38
C GLU A 29 -11.49 12.23 -12.07
N LEU A 30 -10.92 11.85 -10.91
CA LEU A 30 -11.49 12.14 -9.60
C LEU A 30 -10.70 13.17 -8.78
N LEU A 31 -9.38 13.26 -8.96
CA LEU A 31 -8.56 14.13 -8.13
C LEU A 31 -8.17 15.42 -8.85
N LEU A 32 -7.51 15.31 -9.98
CA LEU A 32 -6.99 16.48 -10.72
C LEU A 32 -8.04 17.50 -11.16
N PRO A 33 -9.31 17.14 -11.46
CA PRO A 33 -10.34 18.14 -11.76
C PRO A 33 -10.69 19.04 -10.57
N PHE A 34 -10.53 18.57 -9.33
CA PHE A 34 -10.98 19.24 -8.11
C PHE A 34 -9.86 19.72 -7.20
N ILE A 35 -8.70 19.09 -7.29
CA ILE A 35 -7.57 19.30 -6.38
C ILE A 35 -6.35 19.74 -7.19
N ASP A 36 -5.64 20.76 -6.71
CA ASP A 36 -4.29 21.10 -7.17
C ASP A 36 -3.33 20.07 -6.54
N LEU A 37 -3.31 18.88 -7.14
CA LEU A 37 -2.66 17.71 -6.58
C LEU A 37 -1.14 17.85 -6.66
N LYS A 38 -0.51 17.83 -5.50
CA LYS A 38 0.96 17.76 -5.34
C LYS A 38 1.32 16.37 -4.83
N THR A 39 2.14 15.67 -5.59
CA THR A 39 2.59 14.33 -5.23
C THR A 39 4.10 14.24 -5.18
N GLU A 40 4.58 13.36 -4.31
CA GLU A 40 5.95 12.84 -4.37
C GLU A 40 5.85 11.38 -4.80
N TYR A 41 6.26 11.12 -6.04
CA TYR A 41 6.03 9.85 -6.74
C TYR A 41 7.13 8.84 -6.49
N TYR A 42 6.73 7.62 -6.15
CA TYR A 42 7.59 6.45 -6.03
C TYR A 42 7.00 5.29 -6.82
N ASP A 43 7.77 4.75 -7.74
CA ASP A 43 7.38 3.58 -8.50
C ASP A 43 7.73 2.30 -7.73
N LEU A 44 6.72 1.66 -7.15
CA LEU A 44 6.87 0.37 -6.48
C LEU A 44 6.53 -0.81 -7.41
N GLY A 45 6.51 -0.59 -8.72
CA GLY A 45 6.44 -1.64 -9.70
C GLY A 45 7.65 -2.58 -9.58
N LEU A 46 7.43 -3.84 -9.87
CA LEU A 46 8.42 -4.90 -9.65
C LEU A 46 9.74 -4.66 -10.38
N GLU A 47 9.69 -4.12 -11.60
CA GLU A 47 10.87 -3.81 -12.40
C GLU A 47 11.74 -2.74 -11.75
N TYR A 48 11.15 -1.62 -11.31
CA TYR A 48 11.88 -0.53 -10.68
C TYR A 48 12.38 -0.90 -9.27
N ARG A 49 11.64 -1.74 -8.56
CA ARG A 49 12.13 -2.31 -7.30
C ARG A 49 13.38 -3.15 -7.51
N ASP A 50 13.42 -3.94 -8.60
CA ASP A 50 14.61 -4.72 -8.96
C ASP A 50 15.79 -3.84 -9.37
N GLU A 51 15.56 -2.77 -10.13
CA GLU A 51 16.61 -1.79 -10.49
C GLU A 51 17.26 -1.15 -9.26
N THR A 52 16.45 -0.81 -8.27
CA THR A 52 16.90 -0.13 -7.04
C THR A 52 17.26 -1.09 -5.89
N ASN A 53 17.28 -2.40 -6.13
CA ASN A 53 17.45 -3.41 -5.09
C ASN A 53 16.48 -3.21 -3.91
N ASP A 54 15.22 -2.89 -4.22
CA ASP A 54 14.13 -2.58 -3.30
C ASP A 54 14.32 -1.31 -2.45
N GLN A 55 15.32 -0.49 -2.75
CA GLN A 55 15.54 0.77 -2.02
C GLN A 55 14.38 1.74 -2.18
N VAL A 56 13.69 1.74 -3.34
CA VAL A 56 12.52 2.60 -3.58
C VAL A 56 11.40 2.36 -2.57
N THR A 57 11.22 1.12 -2.11
CA THR A 57 10.23 0.79 -1.07
C THR A 57 10.57 1.47 0.26
N VAL A 58 11.83 1.45 0.66
CA VAL A 58 12.32 2.11 1.88
C VAL A 58 12.18 3.62 1.76
N ASP A 59 12.60 4.20 0.64
CA ASP A 59 12.54 5.65 0.39
C ASP A 59 11.09 6.16 0.43
N SER A 60 10.17 5.42 -0.16
CA SER A 60 8.75 5.75 -0.14
C SER A 60 8.14 5.73 1.27
N ALA A 61 8.54 4.76 2.09
CA ALA A 61 8.11 4.67 3.48
C ALA A 61 8.66 5.82 4.34
N LEU A 62 9.92 6.19 4.14
CA LEU A 62 10.52 7.34 4.82
C LEU A 62 9.85 8.66 4.41
N ALA A 63 9.52 8.82 3.14
CA ALA A 63 8.75 9.97 2.66
C ALA A 63 7.35 10.01 3.29
N ALA A 64 6.66 8.87 3.38
CA ALA A 64 5.37 8.77 4.04
C ALA A 64 5.44 9.16 5.52
N LYS A 65 6.51 8.75 6.20
CA LYS A 65 6.77 9.14 7.59
C LYS A 65 7.03 10.64 7.73
N LYS A 66 7.73 11.23 6.77
CA LYS A 66 8.04 12.66 6.74
C LYS A 66 6.81 13.53 6.52
N TYR A 67 5.99 13.19 5.54
CA TYR A 67 4.83 14.00 5.14
C TYR A 67 3.53 13.62 5.84
N GLY A 68 3.44 12.45 6.42
CA GLY A 68 2.28 12.00 7.19
C GLY A 68 1.09 11.52 6.37
N VAL A 69 1.17 11.50 5.05
CA VAL A 69 0.09 11.05 4.16
C VAL A 69 0.66 10.34 2.94
N ALA A 70 0.12 9.17 2.63
CA ALA A 70 0.53 8.39 1.48
C ALA A 70 -0.64 7.58 0.93
N VAL A 71 -0.58 7.28 -0.35
CA VAL A 71 -1.43 6.30 -1.01
C VAL A 71 -0.56 5.22 -1.65
N LYS A 72 -0.92 3.97 -1.44
CA LYS A 72 -0.20 2.84 -2.01
C LYS A 72 -1.12 1.99 -2.89
N CYS A 73 -0.68 1.76 -4.10
CA CYS A 73 -1.30 0.80 -5.00
C CYS A 73 -0.89 -0.63 -4.64
N ALA A 74 -1.63 -1.61 -5.12
CA ALA A 74 -1.27 -3.01 -4.94
C ALA A 74 0.03 -3.34 -5.68
N THR A 75 0.87 -4.14 -5.05
CA THR A 75 2.18 -4.55 -5.56
C THR A 75 2.27 -6.08 -5.59
N ILE A 76 3.05 -6.59 -6.52
CA ILE A 76 3.36 -8.01 -6.58
C ILE A 76 4.39 -8.35 -5.51
N THR A 77 4.12 -9.41 -4.73
CA THR A 77 5.14 -10.08 -3.92
C THR A 77 5.65 -11.26 -4.74
N PRO A 78 6.89 -11.20 -5.25
CA PRO A 78 7.36 -12.21 -6.18
C PRO A 78 7.54 -13.57 -5.51
N ASN A 79 7.03 -14.60 -6.16
CA ASN A 79 7.37 -15.99 -5.89
C ASN A 79 8.38 -16.48 -6.93
N ALA A 80 8.79 -17.73 -6.86
CA ALA A 80 9.77 -18.30 -7.79
C ALA A 80 9.37 -18.18 -9.27
N ALA A 81 8.07 -18.30 -9.58
CA ALA A 81 7.55 -18.12 -10.93
C ALA A 81 7.67 -16.67 -11.41
N ARG A 82 7.34 -15.70 -10.55
CA ARG A 82 7.45 -14.26 -10.85
C ARG A 82 8.90 -13.82 -11.00
N VAL A 83 9.82 -14.36 -10.19
CA VAL A 83 11.27 -14.10 -10.33
C VAL A 83 11.75 -14.49 -11.72
N LYS A 84 11.28 -15.61 -12.24
CA LYS A 84 11.60 -16.09 -13.58
C LYS A 84 10.96 -15.25 -14.68
N GLU A 85 9.67 -14.93 -14.54
CA GLU A 85 8.88 -14.15 -15.49
C GLU A 85 9.45 -12.74 -15.69
N TYR A 86 9.81 -12.08 -14.60
CA TYR A 86 10.36 -10.71 -14.62
C TYR A 86 11.89 -10.65 -14.65
N ASN A 87 12.56 -11.79 -14.67
CA ASN A 87 14.02 -11.88 -14.63
C ASN A 87 14.63 -11.07 -13.46
N LEU A 88 14.10 -11.27 -12.26
CA LEU A 88 14.51 -10.54 -11.07
C LEU A 88 15.83 -11.07 -10.51
N LYS A 89 16.62 -10.19 -9.90
CA LYS A 89 17.88 -10.52 -9.23
C LYS A 89 17.66 -11.37 -7.98
N GLU A 90 16.55 -11.14 -7.28
CA GLU A 90 16.18 -11.88 -6.08
C GLU A 90 14.67 -11.92 -5.85
N MET A 91 14.24 -12.73 -4.92
CA MET A 91 12.84 -12.82 -4.49
C MET A 91 12.58 -11.81 -3.35
N TYR A 92 12.19 -10.60 -3.74
CA TYR A 92 11.94 -9.50 -2.79
C TYR A 92 10.80 -9.80 -1.83
N LYS A 93 10.92 -9.33 -0.60
CA LYS A 93 9.86 -9.37 0.41
C LYS A 93 8.67 -8.49 0.02
N SER A 94 7.54 -8.70 0.68
CA SER A 94 6.37 -7.84 0.47
C SER A 94 6.66 -6.39 0.84
N PRO A 95 6.42 -5.43 -0.06
CA PRO A 95 6.56 -4.01 0.26
C PRO A 95 5.67 -3.56 1.41
N ASN A 96 4.51 -4.22 1.57
CA ASN A 96 3.59 -3.91 2.67
C ASN A 96 4.24 -4.13 4.04
N GLY A 97 4.98 -5.23 4.20
CA GLY A 97 5.72 -5.52 5.43
C GLY A 97 6.79 -4.48 5.71
N THR A 98 7.62 -4.17 4.72
CA THR A 98 8.69 -3.18 4.82
C THR A 98 8.16 -1.80 5.19
N ILE A 99 7.12 -1.34 4.49
CA ILE A 99 6.51 -0.02 4.75
C ILE A 99 5.90 0.04 6.15
N ARG A 100 5.14 -0.98 6.55
CA ARG A 100 4.53 -1.02 7.89
C ARG A 100 5.57 -1.04 9.00
N ALA A 101 6.66 -1.79 8.83
CA ALA A 101 7.75 -1.82 9.80
C ALA A 101 8.43 -0.44 9.97
N ILE A 102 8.66 0.27 8.87
CA ILE A 102 9.26 1.61 8.91
C ILE A 102 8.31 2.65 9.52
N LEU A 103 7.02 2.59 9.19
CA LEU A 103 6.01 3.49 9.76
C LEU A 103 5.74 3.20 11.23
N ASP A 104 5.87 1.94 11.62
CA ASP A 104 5.60 1.43 12.96
C ASP A 104 4.15 1.65 13.44
N GLY A 105 3.82 1.09 14.59
CA GLY A 105 2.51 1.29 15.22
C GLY A 105 1.49 0.19 15.00
N THR A 106 0.30 0.44 15.48
CA THR A 106 -0.85 -0.48 15.42
C THR A 106 -2.04 0.22 14.78
N VAL A 107 -2.63 -0.43 13.78
CA VAL A 107 -3.86 0.04 13.14
C VAL A 107 -5.05 -0.69 13.73
N PHE A 108 -6.01 0.05 14.23
CA PHE A 108 -7.28 -0.47 14.72
C PHE A 108 -8.37 -0.24 13.67
N ARG A 109 -9.11 -1.30 13.35
CA ARG A 109 -10.22 -1.24 12.39
C ARG A 109 -11.52 -1.55 13.10
N ALA A 110 -12.30 -0.52 13.38
CA ALA A 110 -13.67 -0.66 13.85
C ALA A 110 -14.59 -1.06 12.67
N PRO A 111 -15.62 -1.87 12.89
CA PRO A 111 -16.56 -2.23 11.84
C PRO A 111 -17.35 -1.00 11.37
N ILE A 112 -17.54 -0.91 10.07
CA ILE A 112 -18.40 0.10 9.45
C ILE A 112 -19.71 -0.57 9.09
N VAL A 113 -20.80 -0.12 9.72
CA VAL A 113 -22.15 -0.61 9.43
C VAL A 113 -22.92 0.45 8.65
N VAL A 114 -23.32 0.10 7.45
CA VAL A 114 -24.07 0.99 6.58
C VAL A 114 -25.57 0.83 6.85
N LYS A 115 -26.27 1.95 7.04
CA LYS A 115 -27.71 1.95 7.27
C LYS A 115 -28.44 1.27 6.11
N GLY A 116 -29.30 0.31 6.42
CA GLY A 116 -30.08 -0.44 5.43
C GLY A 116 -29.37 -1.66 4.86
N ILE A 117 -28.11 -1.90 5.22
CA ILE A 117 -27.37 -3.10 4.82
C ILE A 117 -27.10 -3.94 6.07
N GLU A 118 -27.64 -5.16 6.11
CA GLU A 118 -27.38 -6.07 7.21
C GLU A 118 -25.98 -6.66 7.12
N PRO A 119 -25.24 -6.78 8.26
CA PRO A 119 -23.99 -7.52 8.32
C PRO A 119 -24.18 -8.98 7.89
N THR A 120 -23.17 -9.56 7.25
CA THR A 120 -23.19 -10.97 6.82
C THR A 120 -23.39 -11.92 8.00
N VAL A 121 -22.79 -11.63 9.15
CA VAL A 121 -22.96 -12.41 10.37
C VAL A 121 -24.00 -11.74 11.27
N LYS A 122 -25.23 -12.22 11.22
CA LYS A 122 -26.37 -11.62 11.94
C LYS A 122 -26.36 -11.84 13.46
N THR A 123 -25.61 -12.81 13.94
CA THR A 123 -25.51 -13.14 15.36
C THR A 123 -24.62 -12.20 16.16
N TRP A 124 -23.75 -11.45 15.50
CA TRP A 124 -22.89 -10.46 16.16
C TRP A 124 -23.72 -9.23 16.56
N LYS A 125 -23.77 -8.95 17.86
CA LYS A 125 -24.57 -7.85 18.42
C LYS A 125 -23.73 -6.69 18.93
N LYS A 126 -22.42 -6.87 19.00
CA LYS A 126 -21.45 -5.83 19.41
C LYS A 126 -20.37 -5.66 18.34
N PRO A 127 -19.82 -4.46 18.20
CA PRO A 127 -18.72 -4.24 17.27
C PRO A 127 -17.48 -5.04 17.67
N ILE A 128 -16.82 -5.64 16.67
CA ILE A 128 -15.56 -6.34 16.84
C ILE A 128 -14.47 -5.49 16.17
N THR A 129 -13.56 -4.96 16.97
CA THR A 129 -12.43 -4.17 16.47
C THR A 129 -11.24 -5.08 16.24
N ILE A 130 -10.66 -5.02 15.04
CA ILE A 130 -9.49 -5.80 14.66
C ILE A 130 -8.27 -4.88 14.64
N ALA A 131 -7.20 -5.32 15.29
CA ALA A 131 -5.94 -4.61 15.33
C ALA A 131 -4.87 -5.33 14.49
N ARG A 132 -4.03 -4.57 13.79
CA ARG A 132 -2.84 -5.06 13.11
C ARG A 132 -1.63 -4.29 13.58
N HIS A 133 -0.66 -4.99 14.16
CA HIS A 133 0.63 -4.42 14.55
C HIS A 133 1.67 -4.59 13.43
N ALA A 134 2.53 -3.59 13.24
CA ALA A 134 3.57 -3.59 12.21
C ALA A 134 4.51 -4.81 12.31
N TYR A 135 4.98 -5.11 13.50
CA TYR A 135 5.87 -6.24 13.77
C TYR A 135 5.24 -7.60 13.37
N ARG A 136 3.98 -7.81 13.68
CA ARG A 136 3.26 -9.04 13.34
C ARG A 136 3.15 -9.27 11.83
N SER A 137 3.03 -8.20 11.06
CA SER A 137 3.00 -8.29 9.59
C SER A 137 4.31 -8.81 9.02
N GLU A 138 5.42 -8.49 9.65
CA GLU A 138 6.76 -8.93 9.24
C GLU A 138 7.01 -10.39 9.58
N GLU A 139 6.65 -10.84 10.77
CA GLU A 139 6.71 -12.25 11.19
C GLU A 139 5.89 -13.16 10.28
N HIS A 140 4.65 -12.78 9.97
CA HIS A 140 3.78 -13.57 9.11
C HIS A 140 4.37 -13.76 7.72
N THR A 141 5.07 -12.77 7.18
CA THR A 141 5.77 -12.87 5.90
C THR A 141 6.93 -13.86 5.98
N SER A 142 7.66 -13.93 7.08
CA SER A 142 8.77 -14.86 7.27
C SER A 142 8.31 -16.31 7.47
N GLU A 143 7.21 -16.53 8.18
CA GLU A 143 6.61 -17.86 8.36
C GLU A 143 6.11 -18.48 7.06
N LEU A 144 5.53 -17.69 6.18
CA LEU A 144 5.07 -18.15 4.86
C LEU A 144 6.21 -18.48 3.90
N GLN A 145 7.44 -18.03 4.18
CA GLN A 145 8.64 -18.32 3.39
C GLN A 145 9.44 -19.52 3.90
N SER A 146 9.10 -20.06 5.07
CA SER A 146 9.74 -21.26 5.60
C SER A 146 9.21 -22.48 4.83
N PRO A 147 10.06 -23.25 4.14
CA PRO A 147 9.61 -24.50 3.52
C PRO A 147 9.19 -25.48 4.64
N SER A 148 7.99 -25.97 4.54
CA SER A 148 7.49 -27.11 5.31
C SER A 148 8.17 -28.42 4.88
#